data_d7a98b5646ebeb9f2e6d9ffd3a2d564f
#
_entry.id   d7a98b5646ebeb9f2e6d9ffd3a2d564f
#
_cell.length_a   1.000
_cell.length_b   1.000
_cell.length_c   1.000
_cell.angle_alpha   90.00
_cell.angle_beta   90.00
_cell.angle_gamma   90.00
#
_symmetry.space_group_name_H-M   'P 1'
#
loop_
_entity.id
_entity.type
_entity.pdbx_description
1 polymer ?
#
loop_
_entity_poly.entity_id
_entity_poly.type
_entity_poly.pdbx_seq_one_letter_code
_entity_poly.pdbx_strand_id
1 'polypeptide(L)'
;MNAEKERHHDHGHHHDHGHIDETHNADLNPERLGALIPYLKMHNLDHIEDLKKWRAQSVQSGFNDIAEEFARIAELLEKIDRHFASALDLLEKRG
;
A
#
# COMPACT_ATOMS: atom_id res chain seq x y z
N MET A 1 19.88 21.63 -11.00
CA MET A 1 19.38 21.37 -11.22
C MET A 1 18.65 21.10 -11.06
N ASN A 2 18.47 21.19 -10.93
CA ASN A 2 17.64 20.76 -10.91
C ASN A 2 16.84 20.31 -10.70
N ALA A 3 16.64 20.31 -10.47
CA ALA A 3 15.84 19.74 -10.40
C ALA A 3 15.12 19.59 -9.98
N GLU A 4 15.04 19.62 -9.98
CA GLU A 4 14.33 19.24 -9.80
C GLU A 4 13.39 19.15 -9.60
N LYS A 5 13.50 19.53 -9.51
CA LYS A 5 12.61 19.20 -9.47
C LYS A 5 11.69 18.80 -9.42
N GLU A 6 11.83 18.95 -9.37
CA GLU A 6 10.98 18.35 -9.49
C GLU A 6 10.09 17.97 -9.19
N ARG A 7 10.40 18.21 -8.92
CA ARG A 7 9.61 17.56 -8.74
C ARG A 7 8.60 17.42 -8.43
N HIS A 8 8.82 17.74 -8.39
CA HIS A 8 7.88 17.31 -8.32
C HIS A 8 7.01 17.10 -8.12
N HIS A 9 7.26 17.32 -7.87
CA HIS A 9 6.40 16.74 -7.88
C HIS A 9 5.58 16.60 -7.72
N ASP A 10 5.79 16.95 -7.34
CA ASP A 10 4.95 16.45 -7.42
C ASP A 10 4.33 16.25 -7.35
N HIS A 11 4.63 16.38 -7.17
CA HIS A 11 3.85 15.68 -7.26
C HIS A 11 3.10 15.60 -7.06
N GLY A 12 3.32 15.92 -6.68
CA GLY A 12 2.45 15.39 -6.72
C GLY A 12 1.83 15.49 -6.44
N HIS A 13 2.08 15.59 -6.39
CA HIS A 13 1.26 15.19 -6.34
C HIS A 13 0.45 15.29 -6.15
N HIS A 14 0.52 15.62 -5.93
CA HIS A 14 -0.38 15.29 -6.02
C HIS A 14 -1.08 15.18 -6.01
N HIS A 15 -1.13 15.26 -5.89
CA HIS A 15 -2.02 14.73 -6.08
C HIS A 15 -2.79 14.59 -6.06
N ASP A 16 -2.78 14.76 -5.87
CA ASP A 16 -3.72 14.35 -6.03
C ASP A 16 -4.26 14.13 -5.96
N HIS A 17 -4.33 14.01 -5.76
CA HIS A 17 -5.15 13.36 -5.73
C HIS A 17 -5.96 13.34 -5.59
N GLY A 18 -6.03 13.52 -5.36
CA GLY A 18 -7.13 13.33 -5.35
C GLY A 18 -7.71 13.45 -5.12
N HIS A 19 -7.78 13.34 -5.14
CA HIS A 19 -8.83 13.27 -4.88
C HIS A 19 -9.42 12.76 -4.35
N ILE A 20 -9.22 12.50 -3.93
CA ILE A 20 -9.91 11.96 -3.37
C ILE A 20 -10.97 12.50 -2.93
N ASP A 21 -11.21 13.22 -2.85
CA ASP A 21 -12.14 13.71 -2.45
C ASP A 21 -13.27 13.36 -2.74
N GLU A 22 -13.53 12.96 -3.54
CA GLU A 22 -14.55 12.54 -3.74
C GLU A 22 -15.12 11.95 -2.82
N THR A 23 -14.56 11.81 -2.10
CA THR A 23 -14.98 11.08 -1.12
C THR A 23 -15.90 11.68 -0.28
N HIS A 24 -15.96 12.85 -0.28
CA HIS A 24 -16.80 13.45 0.63
C HIS A 24 -18.16 12.97 0.52
N ASN A 25 -18.47 12.42 -0.48
CA ASN A 25 -19.73 12.01 -0.53
C ASN A 25 -19.74 10.64 -0.37
N ALA A 26 -18.90 10.18 0.26
CA ALA A 26 -18.80 8.94 0.27
C ALA A 26 -19.50 8.20 1.21
N ASP A 27 -20.65 7.97 1.00
CA ASP A 27 -21.32 6.99 1.73
C ASP A 27 -20.79 5.69 1.27
N LEU A 28 -20.11 5.00 2.12
CA LEU A 28 -19.65 3.66 1.82
C LEU A 28 -20.83 2.71 1.88
N ASN A 29 -20.86 1.81 0.95
CA ASN A 29 -21.88 0.78 0.91
C ASN A 29 -21.17 -0.52 0.53
N PRO A 30 -21.89 -1.68 0.64
CA PRO A 30 -21.23 -2.96 0.39
C PRO A 30 -20.62 -3.08 -1.00
N GLU A 31 -21.26 -2.49 -1.98
CA GLU A 31 -20.73 -2.57 -3.36
C GLU A 31 -19.42 -1.82 -3.47
N ARG A 32 -19.35 -0.62 -2.92
CA ARG A 32 -18.13 0.18 -2.97
C ARG A 32 -17.03 -0.43 -2.15
N LEU A 33 -17.36 -0.95 -0.97
CA LEU A 33 -16.36 -1.64 -0.13
C LEU A 33 -15.86 -2.89 -0.81
N GLY A 34 -16.74 -3.60 -1.51
CA GLY A 34 -16.34 -4.80 -2.23
C GLY A 34 -15.37 -4.54 -3.37
N ALA A 35 -15.36 -3.31 -3.88
CA ALA A 35 -14.37 -2.92 -4.89
C ALA A 35 -13.12 -2.35 -4.24
N LEU A 36 -13.29 -1.58 -3.17
CA LEU A 36 -12.18 -0.88 -2.53
C LEU A 36 -11.24 -1.83 -1.80
N ILE A 37 -11.79 -2.75 -1.01
CA ILE A 37 -10.95 -3.58 -0.16
C ILE A 37 -10.02 -4.48 -0.99
N PRO A 38 -10.51 -5.17 -2.04
CA PRO A 38 -9.57 -5.96 -2.86
C PRO A 38 -8.50 -5.10 -3.52
N TYR A 39 -8.84 -3.88 -3.91
CA TYR A 39 -7.87 -2.98 -4.49
C TYR A 39 -6.76 -2.66 -3.48
N LEU A 40 -7.15 -2.30 -2.25
CA LEU A 40 -6.18 -1.98 -1.21
C LEU A 40 -5.33 -3.20 -0.85
N LYS A 41 -5.96 -4.37 -0.81
CA LYS A 41 -5.26 -5.61 -0.51
C LYS A 41 -4.21 -5.90 -1.58
N MET A 42 -4.58 -5.77 -2.83
CA MET A 42 -3.65 -6.01 -3.94
C MET A 42 -2.48 -5.03 -3.90
N HIS A 43 -2.79 -3.75 -3.64
CA HIS A 43 -1.76 -2.73 -3.56
C HIS A 43 -0.77 -3.04 -2.44
N ASN A 44 -1.29 -3.52 -1.31
CA ASN A 44 -0.45 -3.91 -0.19
C ASN A 44 0.44 -5.10 -0.53
N LEU A 45 -0.10 -6.08 -1.28
CA LEU A 45 0.70 -7.23 -1.71
C LEU A 45 1.85 -6.81 -2.63
N ASP A 46 1.60 -5.83 -3.49
CA ASP A 46 2.67 -5.32 -4.37
C ASP A 46 3.80 -4.73 -3.54
N HIS A 47 3.48 -4.01 -2.48
CA HIS A 47 4.50 -3.47 -1.60
C HIS A 47 5.29 -4.56 -0.90
N ILE A 48 4.62 -5.65 -0.50
CA ILE A 48 5.30 -6.77 0.13
C ILE A 48 6.32 -7.37 -0.83
N GLU A 49 5.94 -7.54 -2.09
CA GLU A 49 6.86 -8.10 -3.09
C GLU A 49 8.04 -7.18 -3.32
N ASP A 50 7.80 -5.87 -3.37
CA ASP A 50 8.88 -4.91 -3.53
C ASP A 50 9.84 -4.95 -2.35
N LEU A 51 9.31 -5.05 -1.13
CA LEU A 51 10.16 -5.08 0.06
C LEU A 51 11.02 -6.34 0.09
N LYS A 52 10.48 -7.47 -0.35
CA LYS A 52 11.28 -8.69 -0.44
C LYS A 52 12.43 -8.52 -1.41
N LYS A 53 12.18 -7.86 -2.51
CA LYS A 53 13.20 -7.59 -3.51
C LYS A 53 14.26 -6.67 -2.97
N TRP A 54 13.85 -5.58 -2.33
CA TRP A 54 14.81 -4.62 -1.76
C TRP A 54 15.59 -5.23 -0.62
N ARG A 55 14.96 -6.11 0.15
CA ARG A 55 15.68 -6.82 1.19
C ARG A 55 16.81 -7.64 0.60
N ALA A 56 16.52 -8.41 -0.45
CA ALA A 56 17.53 -9.23 -1.08
C ALA A 56 18.67 -8.38 -1.63
N GLN A 57 18.35 -7.24 -2.26
CA GLN A 57 19.35 -6.34 -2.79
C GLN A 57 20.19 -5.72 -1.68
N SER A 58 19.57 -5.43 -0.55
CA SER A 58 20.28 -4.87 0.59
C SER A 58 21.30 -5.85 1.15
N VAL A 59 20.90 -7.12 1.25
CA VAL A 59 21.84 -8.15 1.69
C VAL A 59 23.02 -8.25 0.74
N GLN A 60 22.74 -8.28 -0.55
CA GLN A 60 23.82 -8.39 -1.55
C GLN A 60 24.76 -7.20 -1.51
N SER A 61 24.26 -6.05 -1.12
CA SER A 61 25.06 -4.84 -1.08
C SER A 61 25.72 -4.61 0.28
N GLY A 62 25.56 -5.54 1.22
CA GLY A 62 26.23 -5.44 2.51
C GLY A 62 25.47 -4.66 3.56
N PHE A 63 24.21 -4.34 3.31
CA PHE A 63 23.39 -3.58 4.27
C PHE A 63 22.45 -4.52 5.03
N ASN A 64 23.05 -5.43 5.81
CA ASN A 64 22.28 -6.47 6.47
C ASN A 64 21.30 -5.92 7.52
N ASP A 65 21.69 -4.88 8.23
CA ASP A 65 20.81 -4.28 9.22
C ASP A 65 19.60 -3.64 8.56
N ILE A 66 19.79 -2.98 7.42
CA ILE A 66 18.68 -2.39 6.68
C ILE A 66 17.79 -3.50 6.12
N ALA A 67 18.42 -4.58 5.63
CA ALA A 67 17.66 -5.71 5.11
C ALA A 67 16.74 -6.28 6.18
N GLU A 68 17.20 -6.34 7.44
CA GLU A 68 16.35 -6.81 8.52
C GLU A 68 15.16 -5.91 8.77
N GLU A 69 15.37 -4.59 8.64
CA GLU A 69 14.24 -3.68 8.78
C GLU A 69 13.22 -3.87 7.66
N PHE A 70 13.69 -4.07 6.44
CA PHE A 70 12.78 -4.36 5.33
C PHE A 70 11.99 -5.64 5.60
N ALA A 71 12.63 -6.65 6.20
CA ALA A 71 11.93 -7.88 6.55
C ALA A 71 10.83 -7.63 7.58
N ARG A 72 11.10 -6.78 8.57
CA ARG A 72 10.10 -6.47 9.59
C ARG A 72 8.93 -5.69 8.99
N ILE A 73 9.23 -4.77 8.09
CA ILE A 73 8.16 -4.03 7.41
C ILE A 73 7.29 -5.00 6.62
N ALA A 74 7.91 -5.93 5.89
CA ALA A 74 7.15 -6.90 5.14
C ALA A 74 6.25 -7.73 6.04
N GLU A 75 6.73 -8.12 7.22
CA GLU A 75 5.91 -8.87 8.16
C GLU A 75 4.70 -8.07 8.62
N LEU A 76 4.90 -6.77 8.87
CA LEU A 76 3.79 -5.91 9.25
C LEU A 76 2.77 -5.78 8.14
N LEU A 77 3.24 -5.67 6.91
CA LEU A 77 2.34 -5.58 5.77
C LEU A 77 1.59 -6.90 5.55
N GLU A 78 2.21 -8.03 5.90
CA GLU A 78 1.51 -9.31 5.84
C GLU A 78 0.39 -9.38 6.87
N LYS A 79 0.60 -8.79 8.04
CA LYS A 79 -0.48 -8.67 9.02
C LYS A 79 -1.60 -7.81 8.49
N ILE A 80 -1.25 -6.71 7.83
CA ILE A 80 -2.24 -5.84 7.22
C ILE A 80 -3.03 -6.61 6.18
N ASP A 81 -2.36 -7.42 5.38
CA ASP A 81 -3.04 -8.22 4.37
C ASP A 81 -4.09 -9.14 4.99
N ARG A 82 -3.78 -9.75 6.11
CA ARG A 82 -4.73 -10.60 6.80
C ARG A 82 -5.94 -9.81 7.30
N HIS A 83 -5.73 -8.56 7.69
CA HIS A 83 -6.84 -7.72 8.11
C HIS A 83 -7.72 -7.33 6.93
N PHE A 84 -7.13 -7.10 5.76
CA PHE A 84 -7.94 -6.87 4.56
C PHE A 84 -8.78 -8.11 4.25
N ALA A 85 -8.20 -9.30 4.38
CA ALA A 85 -8.96 -10.53 4.16
C ALA A 85 -10.09 -10.66 5.16
N SER A 86 -9.84 -10.31 6.42
CA SER A 86 -10.88 -10.31 7.44
C SER A 86 -11.99 -9.32 7.11
N ALA A 87 -11.61 -8.15 6.62
CA ALA A 87 -12.61 -7.15 6.26
C ALA A 87 -13.51 -7.65 5.14
N LEU A 88 -12.92 -8.32 4.15
CA LEU A 88 -13.73 -8.91 3.07
C LEU A 88 -14.68 -9.97 3.60
N ASP A 89 -14.17 -10.80 4.52
CA ASP A 89 -14.99 -11.84 5.11
C ASP A 89 -16.18 -11.25 5.87
N LEU A 90 -15.93 -10.18 6.62
CA LEU A 90 -17.00 -9.49 7.34
C LEU A 90 -18.02 -8.89 6.38
N LEU A 91 -17.55 -8.37 5.28
CA LEU A 91 -18.45 -7.79 4.29
C LEU A 91 -19.34 -8.86 3.67
N GLU A 92 -18.76 -10.02 3.35
CA GLU A 92 -19.52 -11.12 2.78
C GLU A 92 -20.58 -11.62 3.72
N LYS A 93 -20.29 -11.64 5.01
CA LYS A 93 -21.25 -12.10 6.00
C LYS A 93 -22.43 -11.18 6.13
N ARG A 94 -22.27 -9.92 5.78
CA ARG A 94 -23.39 -9.00 5.83
C ARG A 94 -24.30 -9.14 4.64
N GLY A 95 -23.75 -9.66 3.63
CA GLY A 95 -24.34 -9.80 2.41
C GLY A 95 -25.36 -10.19 1.91
#